data_d95170ce6862bc650e46402651b6c984
#
_entry.id   d95170ce6862bc650e46402651b6c984
#
_cell.length_a   1.000
_cell.length_b   1.000
_cell.length_c   1.000
_cell.angle_alpha   90.00
_cell.angle_beta   90.00
_cell.angle_gamma   90.00
#
_symmetry.space_group_name_H-M   'P 1'
#
loop_
_entity.id
_entity.type
_entity.pdbx_description
1 polymer ?
#
loop_
_entity_poly.entity_id
_entity_poly.type
_entity_poly.pdbx_seq_one_letter_code
_entity_poly.pdbx_strand_id
1 'polypeptide(L)'
;MRVPSYQAQVKRSDAGSGQMITAQLNPNTMAAPSLLLADAGNKLAAYGVELYKIQADTQLGLASDMLTSEAQAIADNALDPANNRDPVLAQEKAEAQISALFSQYTSGTIMNGTEPLMTNKTARTQFNAAGYKIMSDIIRQLRKDNAPNIKNTAVINTDRIIQNGVDKMSNPNLSLSDRGNAYVDVFDMTFGAIAAAGKSGYIDSKGMGARA
;
A
#
# COMPACT_ATOMS: atom_id res chain seq x y z
N MET A 1 -34.90 33.04 -12.36
CA MET A 1 -35.94 32.06 -12.72
C MET A 1 -37.22 32.45 -12.05
N ARG A 2 -38.29 32.76 -12.81
CA ARG A 2 -39.60 33.09 -12.23
C ARG A 2 -40.41 31.79 -12.13
N VAL A 3 -40.90 31.50 -10.92
CA VAL A 3 -41.79 30.36 -10.67
C VAL A 3 -43.17 30.71 -11.27
N PRO A 4 -43.74 29.89 -12.12
CA PRO A 4 -45.08 30.16 -12.64
C PRO A 4 -46.12 29.99 -11.52
N SER A 5 -46.88 31.04 -11.24
CA SER A 5 -48.02 30.98 -10.33
C SER A 5 -49.22 30.41 -11.10
N TYR A 6 -49.66 29.22 -10.72
CA TYR A 6 -50.93 28.66 -11.20
C TYR A 6 -52.09 29.34 -10.50
N GLN A 7 -52.84 30.16 -11.24
CA GLN A 7 -54.16 30.59 -10.83
C GLN A 7 -55.16 29.56 -11.33
N ALA A 8 -55.77 28.83 -10.42
CA ALA A 8 -56.90 27.98 -10.74
C ALA A 8 -58.13 28.88 -11.04
N GLN A 9 -58.48 29.03 -12.31
CA GLN A 9 -59.76 29.65 -12.71
C GLN A 9 -60.86 28.63 -12.47
N VAL A 10 -61.60 28.81 -11.35
CA VAL A 10 -62.89 28.14 -11.15
C VAL A 10 -63.94 28.90 -11.94
N LYS A 11 -64.38 28.36 -13.08
CA LYS A 11 -65.60 28.83 -13.77
C LYS A 11 -66.79 28.47 -12.90
N ARG A 12 -67.48 29.50 -12.33
CA ARG A 12 -68.83 29.35 -11.80
C ARG A 12 -69.78 29.11 -12.95
N SER A 13 -70.38 27.94 -13.03
CA SER A 13 -71.58 27.71 -13.83
C SER A 13 -72.77 28.10 -12.99
N ASP A 14 -73.46 29.21 -13.37
CA ASP A 14 -74.76 29.59 -12.83
C ASP A 14 -75.80 28.60 -13.42
N ALA A 15 -76.21 27.64 -12.63
CA ALA A 15 -77.45 26.91 -12.83
C ALA A 15 -77.93 26.41 -11.46
N GLY A 16 -79.11 26.86 -11.12
CA GLY A 16 -79.83 26.77 -9.89
C GLY A 16 -79.93 25.48 -9.16
N SER A 17 -80.36 25.64 -7.90
CA SER A 17 -80.75 24.70 -6.89
C SER A 17 -79.59 24.15 -6.01
N GLY A 18 -79.64 24.56 -4.77
CA GLY A 18 -78.70 24.23 -3.71
C GLY A 18 -78.64 22.75 -3.42
N GLN A 19 -77.59 22.14 -3.92
CA GLN A 19 -77.01 20.98 -3.25
C GLN A 19 -75.56 21.38 -2.92
N MET A 20 -75.34 21.59 -1.62
CA MET A 20 -73.95 21.56 -1.11
C MET A 20 -73.42 20.18 -1.40
N ILE A 21 -72.62 20.06 -2.46
CA ILE A 21 -71.73 18.91 -2.59
C ILE A 21 -70.65 19.11 -1.56
N THR A 22 -70.84 18.60 -0.34
CA THR A 22 -69.77 18.32 0.58
C THR A 22 -68.94 17.26 -0.07
N ALA A 23 -67.91 17.70 -0.87
CA ALA A 23 -66.87 16.77 -1.31
C ALA A 23 -66.23 16.27 0.00
N GLN A 24 -66.64 15.10 0.47
CA GLN A 24 -65.89 14.37 1.45
C GLN A 24 -64.51 14.09 0.82
N LEU A 25 -63.55 14.93 1.10
CA LEU A 25 -62.15 14.70 0.78
C LEU A 25 -61.79 13.46 1.60
N ASN A 26 -61.75 12.33 0.91
CA ASN A 26 -61.31 11.07 1.53
C ASN A 26 -59.85 11.31 1.96
N PRO A 27 -59.53 11.30 3.25
CA PRO A 27 -58.15 11.51 3.73
C PRO A 27 -57.15 10.56 3.10
N ASN A 28 -57.57 9.41 2.60
CA ASN A 28 -56.72 8.47 1.90
C ASN A 28 -56.33 8.94 0.50
N THR A 29 -57.12 9.81 -0.17
CA THR A 29 -56.73 10.37 -1.48
C THR A 29 -55.75 11.52 -1.38
N MET A 30 -55.65 12.21 -0.23
CA MET A 30 -54.61 13.22 0.01
C MET A 30 -53.29 12.59 0.54
N ALA A 31 -53.38 11.40 1.16
CA ALA A 31 -52.18 10.70 1.63
C ALA A 31 -51.39 10.04 0.49
N ALA A 32 -52.07 9.66 -0.61
CA ALA A 32 -51.43 8.96 -1.72
C ALA A 32 -50.25 9.77 -2.38
N PRO A 33 -50.37 11.08 -2.67
CA PRO A 33 -49.25 11.84 -3.22
C PRO A 33 -48.09 11.99 -2.25
N SER A 34 -48.36 12.14 -0.95
CA SER A 34 -47.31 12.26 0.07
C SER A 34 -46.57 10.94 0.31
N LEU A 35 -47.27 9.81 0.24
CA LEU A 35 -46.66 8.48 0.31
C LEU A 35 -45.80 8.17 -0.91
N LEU A 36 -46.27 8.57 -2.12
CA LEU A 36 -45.48 8.44 -3.35
C LEU A 36 -44.23 9.32 -3.33
N LEU A 37 -44.33 10.53 -2.79
CA LEU A 37 -43.19 11.44 -2.63
C LEU A 37 -42.17 10.91 -1.60
N ALA A 38 -42.67 10.34 -0.49
CA ALA A 38 -41.83 9.71 0.51
C ALA A 38 -41.12 8.46 -0.01
N ASP A 39 -41.82 7.63 -0.78
CA ASP A 39 -41.23 6.43 -1.43
C ASP A 39 -40.18 6.83 -2.49
N ALA A 40 -40.46 7.84 -3.32
CA ALA A 40 -39.48 8.39 -4.26
C ALA A 40 -38.27 8.98 -3.55
N GLY A 41 -38.46 9.70 -2.44
CA GLY A 41 -37.39 10.23 -1.61
C GLY A 41 -36.51 9.12 -1.01
N ASN A 42 -37.12 8.08 -0.48
CA ASN A 42 -36.42 6.91 0.05
C ASN A 42 -35.62 6.16 -1.03
N LYS A 43 -36.17 6.00 -2.23
CA LYS A 43 -35.47 5.39 -3.37
C LYS A 43 -34.30 6.23 -3.83
N LEU A 44 -34.44 7.54 -3.89
CA LEU A 44 -33.35 8.47 -4.23
C LEU A 44 -32.25 8.45 -3.16
N ALA A 45 -32.62 8.40 -1.88
CA ALA A 45 -31.65 8.28 -0.80
C ALA A 45 -30.90 6.95 -0.85
N ALA A 46 -31.59 5.84 -1.08
CA ALA A 46 -31.00 4.52 -1.25
C ALA A 46 -30.04 4.49 -2.45
N TYR A 47 -30.44 5.06 -3.57
CA TYR A 47 -29.60 5.16 -4.77
C TYR A 47 -28.35 6.04 -4.51
N GLY A 48 -28.48 7.15 -3.79
CA GLY A 48 -27.36 8.00 -3.38
C GLY A 48 -26.35 7.26 -2.50
N VAL A 49 -26.83 6.43 -1.55
CA VAL A 49 -25.97 5.58 -0.71
C VAL A 49 -25.24 4.53 -1.55
N GLU A 50 -25.93 3.93 -2.50
CA GLU A 50 -25.34 2.92 -3.40
C GLU A 50 -24.25 3.52 -4.30
N LEU A 51 -24.51 4.68 -4.91
CA LEU A 51 -23.50 5.42 -5.69
C LEU A 51 -22.28 5.79 -4.84
N TYR A 52 -22.49 6.26 -3.62
CA TYR A 52 -21.40 6.59 -2.71
C TYR A 52 -20.54 5.36 -2.37
N LYS A 53 -21.17 4.20 -2.20
CA LYS A 53 -20.48 2.93 -1.95
C LYS A 53 -19.68 2.49 -3.19
N ILE A 54 -20.29 2.51 -4.37
CA ILE A 54 -19.60 2.19 -5.63
C ILE A 54 -18.38 3.09 -5.83
N GLN A 55 -18.52 4.40 -5.57
CA GLN A 55 -17.40 5.33 -5.65
C GLN A 55 -16.30 4.99 -4.64
N ALA A 56 -16.66 4.62 -3.40
CA ALA A 56 -15.69 4.22 -2.39
C ALA A 56 -14.92 2.97 -2.80
N ASP A 57 -15.63 1.94 -3.27
CA ASP A 57 -15.04 0.68 -3.71
C ASP A 57 -14.12 0.87 -4.93
N THR A 58 -14.53 1.72 -5.88
CA THR A 58 -13.71 2.06 -7.05
C THR A 58 -12.42 2.79 -6.67
N GLN A 59 -12.51 3.80 -5.79
CA GLN A 59 -11.33 4.55 -5.32
C GLN A 59 -10.40 3.67 -4.49
N LEU A 60 -10.95 2.79 -3.66
CA LEU A 60 -10.17 1.81 -2.88
C LEU A 60 -9.43 0.83 -3.80
N GLY A 61 -10.11 0.28 -4.80
CA GLY A 61 -9.50 -0.65 -5.77
C GLY A 61 -8.35 0.02 -6.51
N LEU A 62 -8.61 1.19 -7.12
CA LEU A 62 -7.59 1.94 -7.86
C LEU A 62 -6.36 2.28 -6.99
N ALA A 63 -6.58 2.79 -5.78
CA ALA A 63 -5.49 3.13 -4.87
C ALA A 63 -4.68 1.89 -4.45
N SER A 64 -5.34 0.75 -4.24
CA SER A 64 -4.68 -0.51 -3.88
C SER A 64 -3.85 -1.06 -5.04
N ASP A 65 -4.36 -1.02 -6.26
CA ASP A 65 -3.67 -1.49 -7.46
C ASP A 65 -2.44 -0.61 -7.76
N MET A 66 -2.59 0.71 -7.67
CA MET A 66 -1.47 1.65 -7.86
C MET A 66 -0.40 1.45 -6.79
N LEU A 67 -0.76 1.39 -5.50
CA LEU A 67 0.20 1.13 -4.42
C LEU A 67 0.92 -0.19 -4.64
N THR A 68 0.21 -1.25 -5.02
CA THR A 68 0.80 -2.57 -5.28
C THR A 68 1.82 -2.49 -6.41
N SER A 69 1.45 -1.88 -7.54
CA SER A 69 2.32 -1.75 -8.71
C SER A 69 3.58 -0.94 -8.41
N GLU A 70 3.43 0.22 -7.75
CA GLU A 70 4.57 1.09 -7.45
C GLU A 70 5.49 0.47 -6.37
N ALA A 71 4.93 -0.13 -5.33
CA ALA A 71 5.70 -0.79 -4.29
C ALA A 71 6.43 -2.04 -4.83
N GLN A 72 5.79 -2.79 -5.73
CA GLN A 72 6.43 -3.93 -6.39
C GLN A 72 7.59 -3.47 -7.28
N ALA A 73 7.43 -2.40 -8.05
CA ALA A 73 8.51 -1.85 -8.86
C ALA A 73 9.72 -1.40 -8.02
N ILE A 74 9.49 -0.83 -6.83
CA ILE A 74 10.56 -0.50 -5.87
C ILE A 74 11.27 -1.78 -5.39
N ALA A 75 10.51 -2.81 -5.03
CA ALA A 75 11.04 -4.09 -4.58
C ALA A 75 11.86 -4.79 -5.67
N ASP A 76 11.35 -4.86 -6.89
CA ASP A 76 12.01 -5.48 -8.04
C ASP A 76 13.33 -4.75 -8.38
N ASN A 77 13.33 -3.41 -8.33
CA ASN A 77 14.55 -2.62 -8.53
C ASN A 77 15.61 -2.90 -7.44
N ALA A 78 15.19 -3.12 -6.21
CA ALA A 78 16.10 -3.47 -5.11
C ALA A 78 16.70 -4.87 -5.25
N LEU A 79 15.99 -5.80 -5.89
CA LEU A 79 16.45 -7.17 -6.15
C LEU A 79 17.39 -7.26 -7.36
N ASP A 80 17.42 -6.25 -8.23
CA ASP A 80 18.27 -6.24 -9.42
C ASP A 80 19.75 -6.03 -9.04
N PRO A 81 20.62 -7.05 -9.21
CA PRO A 81 22.04 -6.95 -8.86
C PRO A 81 22.81 -5.96 -9.76
N ALA A 82 22.30 -5.62 -10.93
CA ALA A 82 22.91 -4.61 -11.80
C ALA A 82 22.80 -3.21 -11.20
N ASN A 83 21.74 -2.94 -10.45
CA ASN A 83 21.48 -1.65 -9.82
C ASN A 83 22.00 -1.57 -8.37
N ASN A 84 22.17 -2.73 -7.70
CA ASN A 84 22.44 -2.78 -6.26
C ASN A 84 23.56 -3.75 -5.93
N ARG A 85 24.76 -3.21 -5.66
CA ARG A 85 25.94 -3.99 -5.27
C ARG A 85 25.90 -4.47 -3.82
N ASP A 86 25.16 -3.75 -2.97
CA ASP A 86 24.96 -4.08 -1.56
C ASP A 86 23.47 -4.44 -1.35
N PRO A 87 23.15 -5.74 -1.28
CA PRO A 87 21.77 -6.19 -1.15
C PRO A 87 21.13 -5.83 0.19
N VAL A 88 21.91 -5.60 1.27
CA VAL A 88 21.38 -5.16 2.58
C VAL A 88 20.93 -3.72 2.48
N LEU A 89 21.79 -2.83 2.00
CA LEU A 89 21.48 -1.42 1.84
C LEU A 89 20.35 -1.21 0.83
N ALA A 90 20.32 -1.99 -0.25
CA ALA A 90 19.25 -1.94 -1.25
C ALA A 90 17.89 -2.29 -0.63
N GLN A 91 17.84 -3.35 0.19
CA GLN A 91 16.63 -3.74 0.91
C GLN A 91 16.17 -2.65 1.88
N GLU A 92 17.04 -2.12 2.72
CA GLU A 92 16.71 -1.05 3.68
C GLU A 92 16.14 0.19 2.98
N LYS A 93 16.75 0.61 1.87
CA LYS A 93 16.26 1.72 1.07
C LYS A 93 14.88 1.44 0.46
N ALA A 94 14.67 0.25 -0.09
CA ALA A 94 13.39 -0.13 -0.67
C ALA A 94 12.28 -0.19 0.39
N GLU A 95 12.55 -0.75 1.57
CA GLU A 95 11.60 -0.78 2.68
C GLU A 95 11.21 0.64 3.14
N ALA A 96 12.18 1.56 3.21
CA ALA A 96 11.91 2.96 3.53
C ALA A 96 11.08 3.65 2.44
N GLN A 97 11.39 3.40 1.15
CA GLN A 97 10.64 3.97 0.02
C GLN A 97 9.20 3.44 -0.04
N ILE A 98 8.99 2.14 0.16
CA ILE A 98 7.65 1.53 0.20
C ILE A 98 6.83 2.10 1.36
N SER A 99 7.45 2.29 2.53
CA SER A 99 6.80 2.90 3.69
C SER A 99 6.44 4.37 3.46
N ALA A 100 7.32 5.14 2.81
CA ALA A 100 7.07 6.52 2.43
C ALA A 100 5.94 6.63 1.39
N LEU A 101 5.93 5.73 0.40
CA LEU A 101 4.88 5.63 -0.60
C LEU A 101 3.52 5.38 0.06
N PHE A 102 3.41 4.39 0.95
CA PHE A 102 2.18 4.14 1.72
C PHE A 102 1.72 5.38 2.49
N SER A 103 2.65 6.12 3.10
CA SER A 103 2.33 7.36 3.82
C SER A 103 1.76 8.44 2.88
N GLN A 104 2.25 8.55 1.64
CA GLN A 104 1.72 9.46 0.64
C GLN A 104 0.27 9.10 0.24
N TYR A 105 -0.01 7.81 0.06
CA TYR A 105 -1.37 7.36 -0.23
C TYR A 105 -2.34 7.63 0.93
N THR A 106 -1.92 7.39 2.17
CA THR A 106 -2.76 7.60 3.35
C THR A 106 -2.98 9.07 3.69
N SER A 107 -2.00 9.94 3.42
CA SER A 107 -2.13 11.39 3.60
C SER A 107 -3.03 12.05 2.55
N GLY A 108 -3.37 11.35 1.47
CA GLY A 108 -4.20 11.88 0.38
C GLY A 108 -3.45 12.86 -0.53
N THR A 109 -2.11 12.81 -0.54
CA THR A 109 -1.27 13.64 -1.42
C THR A 109 -1.17 13.07 -2.84
N ILE A 110 -1.54 11.81 -3.03
CA ILE A 110 -1.57 11.20 -4.37
C ILE A 110 -2.77 11.74 -5.16
N MET A 111 -2.47 12.22 -6.34
CA MET A 111 -3.45 12.84 -7.25
C MET A 111 -3.78 11.90 -8.41
N ASN A 112 -5.06 11.90 -8.81
CA ASN A 112 -5.50 11.32 -10.08
C ASN A 112 -5.90 12.49 -11.00
N GLY A 113 -4.97 12.92 -11.84
CA GLY A 113 -5.10 14.16 -12.58
C GLY A 113 -5.04 15.38 -11.66
N THR A 114 -6.13 16.17 -11.60
CA THR A 114 -6.24 17.37 -10.77
C THR A 114 -6.89 17.14 -9.40
N GLU A 115 -7.42 15.96 -9.16
CA GLU A 115 -8.14 15.64 -7.92
C GLU A 115 -7.38 14.60 -7.07
N PRO A 116 -7.53 14.61 -5.73
CA PRO A 116 -7.01 13.56 -4.88
C PRO A 116 -7.55 12.18 -5.29
N LEU A 117 -6.69 11.18 -5.32
CA LEU A 117 -7.04 9.81 -5.71
C LEU A 117 -8.20 9.24 -4.87
N MET A 118 -8.21 9.57 -3.58
CA MET A 118 -9.26 9.16 -2.65
C MET A 118 -9.96 10.38 -2.04
N THR A 119 -11.09 10.78 -2.60
CA THR A 119 -11.97 11.85 -2.06
C THR A 119 -12.98 11.30 -1.05
N ASN A 120 -13.36 10.03 -1.19
CA ASN A 120 -14.34 9.37 -0.33
C ASN A 120 -13.73 8.98 1.01
N LYS A 121 -14.36 9.43 2.12
CA LYS A 121 -13.87 9.15 3.49
C LYS A 121 -13.86 7.65 3.81
N THR A 122 -14.87 6.91 3.34
CA THR A 122 -14.96 5.46 3.56
C THR A 122 -13.82 4.75 2.84
N ALA A 123 -13.52 5.13 1.58
CA ALA A 123 -12.37 4.60 0.83
C ALA A 123 -11.07 4.83 1.58
N ARG A 124 -10.82 6.03 2.09
CA ARG A 124 -9.60 6.33 2.88
C ARG A 124 -9.48 5.46 4.12
N THR A 125 -10.58 5.29 4.87
CA THR A 125 -10.55 4.49 6.10
C THR A 125 -10.26 3.03 5.80
N GLN A 126 -10.88 2.48 4.76
CA GLN A 126 -10.66 1.09 4.34
C GLN A 126 -9.26 0.90 3.73
N PHE A 127 -8.77 1.90 3.00
CA PHE A 127 -7.44 1.86 2.41
C PHE A 127 -6.33 1.79 3.46
N ASN A 128 -6.47 2.46 4.60
CA ASN A 128 -5.46 2.40 5.67
C ASN A 128 -5.17 0.96 6.09
N ALA A 129 -6.20 0.13 6.24
CA ALA A 129 -6.01 -1.28 6.60
C ALA A 129 -5.53 -2.14 5.41
N ALA A 130 -6.15 -1.98 4.24
CA ALA A 130 -5.79 -2.73 3.04
C ALA A 130 -4.37 -2.39 2.55
N GLY A 131 -4.04 -1.10 2.47
CA GLY A 131 -2.74 -0.61 2.04
C GLY A 131 -1.62 -1.00 3.00
N TYR A 132 -1.86 -1.00 4.32
CA TYR A 132 -0.89 -1.51 5.30
C TYR A 132 -0.58 -2.99 5.07
N LYS A 133 -1.61 -3.79 4.77
CA LYS A 133 -1.42 -5.21 4.44
C LYS A 133 -0.60 -5.37 3.16
N ILE A 134 -0.93 -4.64 2.10
CA ILE A 134 -0.18 -4.65 0.83
C ILE A 134 1.29 -4.31 1.08
N MET A 135 1.56 -3.20 1.76
CA MET A 135 2.92 -2.78 2.12
C MET A 135 3.68 -3.88 2.89
N SER A 136 3.07 -4.43 3.95
CA SER A 136 3.68 -5.47 4.77
C SER A 136 3.96 -6.75 3.98
N ASP A 137 3.06 -7.14 3.08
CA ASP A 137 3.22 -8.35 2.26
C ASP A 137 4.35 -8.19 1.26
N ILE A 138 4.46 -7.02 0.60
CA ILE A 138 5.53 -6.71 -0.35
C ILE A 138 6.88 -6.64 0.36
N ILE A 139 6.99 -5.97 1.52
CA ILE A 139 8.23 -5.92 2.30
C ILE A 139 8.65 -7.32 2.75
N ARG A 140 7.72 -8.14 3.20
CA ARG A 140 8.00 -9.53 3.58
C ARG A 140 8.49 -10.36 2.40
N GLN A 141 7.88 -10.19 1.23
CA GLN A 141 8.31 -10.88 0.02
C GLN A 141 9.71 -10.40 -0.42
N LEU A 142 9.96 -9.09 -0.43
CA LEU A 142 11.28 -8.52 -0.70
C LEU A 142 12.37 -9.12 0.19
N ARG A 143 12.14 -9.20 1.51
CA ARG A 143 13.08 -9.82 2.45
C ARG A 143 13.36 -11.28 2.12
N LYS A 144 12.32 -12.02 1.80
CA LYS A 144 12.44 -13.44 1.43
C LYS A 144 13.25 -13.61 0.14
N ASP A 145 12.95 -12.81 -0.87
CA ASP A 145 13.57 -12.94 -2.19
C ASP A 145 15.02 -12.40 -2.20
N ASN A 146 15.32 -11.42 -1.33
CA ASN A 146 16.66 -10.86 -1.18
C ASN A 146 17.58 -11.69 -0.26
N ALA A 147 17.05 -12.56 0.58
CA ALA A 147 17.84 -13.37 1.50
C ALA A 147 18.96 -14.19 0.82
N PRO A 148 18.74 -14.83 -0.36
CA PRO A 148 19.81 -15.50 -1.08
C PRO A 148 20.92 -14.55 -1.54
N ASN A 149 20.59 -13.33 -2.00
CA ASN A 149 21.54 -12.33 -2.46
C ASN A 149 22.44 -11.85 -1.30
N ILE A 150 21.83 -11.58 -0.14
CA ILE A 150 22.56 -11.20 1.08
C ILE A 150 23.50 -12.35 1.48
N LYS A 151 23.01 -13.58 1.50
CA LYS A 151 23.83 -14.75 1.82
C LYS A 151 25.01 -14.92 0.85
N ASN A 152 24.76 -14.83 -0.45
CA ASN A 152 25.80 -14.97 -1.46
C ASN A 152 26.85 -13.86 -1.33
N THR A 153 26.43 -12.62 -1.10
CA THR A 153 27.34 -11.49 -0.91
C THR A 153 28.21 -11.67 0.34
N ALA A 154 27.63 -12.16 1.45
CA ALA A 154 28.36 -12.46 2.66
C ALA A 154 29.42 -13.56 2.41
N VAL A 155 29.06 -14.62 1.68
CA VAL A 155 29.99 -15.72 1.28
C VAL A 155 31.14 -15.18 0.44
N ILE A 156 30.85 -14.43 -0.64
CA ILE A 156 31.85 -13.87 -1.54
C ILE A 156 32.78 -12.91 -0.78
N ASN A 157 32.26 -12.08 0.09
CA ASN A 157 33.08 -11.17 0.90
C ASN A 157 33.99 -11.94 1.86
N THR A 158 33.49 -13.01 2.50
CA THR A 158 34.29 -13.88 3.38
C THR A 158 35.40 -14.57 2.60
N ASP A 159 35.08 -15.17 1.45
CA ASP A 159 36.07 -15.83 0.58
C ASP A 159 37.16 -14.84 0.11
N ARG A 160 36.76 -13.60 -0.24
CA ARG A 160 37.72 -12.56 -0.64
C ARG A 160 38.65 -12.12 0.52
N ILE A 161 38.11 -12.04 1.75
CA ILE A 161 38.91 -11.74 2.94
C ILE A 161 39.93 -12.85 3.17
N ILE A 162 39.49 -14.11 3.09
CA ILE A 162 40.37 -15.28 3.25
C ILE A 162 41.46 -15.25 2.16
N GLN A 163 41.09 -15.07 0.89
CA GLN A 163 42.07 -15.05 -0.21
C GLN A 163 43.09 -13.92 -0.06
N ASN A 164 42.65 -12.69 0.24
CA ASN A 164 43.55 -11.55 0.49
C ASN A 164 44.51 -11.82 1.64
N GLY A 165 44.05 -12.53 2.67
CA GLY A 165 44.87 -12.91 3.78
C GLY A 165 45.92 -13.98 3.43
N VAL A 166 45.51 -15.00 2.70
CA VAL A 166 46.40 -16.03 2.19
C VAL A 166 47.48 -15.42 1.29
N ASP A 167 47.11 -14.46 0.40
CA ASP A 167 48.03 -13.77 -0.46
C ASP A 167 49.06 -12.94 0.34
N LYS A 168 48.62 -12.26 1.41
CA LYS A 168 49.52 -11.53 2.31
C LYS A 168 50.45 -12.46 3.08
N MET A 169 49.93 -13.58 3.62
CA MET A 169 50.74 -14.57 4.34
C MET A 169 51.78 -15.24 3.45
N SER A 170 51.44 -15.44 2.18
CA SER A 170 52.34 -16.08 1.18
C SER A 170 53.31 -15.13 0.54
N ASN A 171 53.21 -13.82 0.79
CA ASN A 171 54.08 -12.81 0.16
C ASN A 171 55.48 -12.83 0.79
N PRO A 172 56.54 -13.28 0.05
CA PRO A 172 57.89 -13.35 0.57
C PRO A 172 58.51 -11.96 0.88
N ASN A 173 57.93 -10.87 0.36
CA ASN A 173 58.44 -9.50 0.56
C ASN A 173 57.94 -8.90 1.87
N LEU A 174 56.99 -9.54 2.59
CA LEU A 174 56.53 -9.11 3.88
C LEU A 174 57.35 -9.72 5.00
N SER A 175 57.55 -8.97 6.08
CA SER A 175 58.24 -9.47 7.28
C SER A 175 57.43 -10.64 7.90
N LEU A 176 58.09 -11.48 8.69
CA LEU A 176 57.45 -12.55 9.46
C LEU A 176 56.37 -12.01 10.41
N SER A 177 56.62 -10.83 10.98
CA SER A 177 55.65 -10.15 11.85
C SER A 177 54.39 -9.71 11.06
N ASP A 178 54.57 -9.11 9.89
CA ASP A 178 53.45 -8.65 9.06
C ASP A 178 52.63 -9.82 8.53
N ARG A 179 53.28 -10.92 8.17
CA ARG A 179 52.58 -12.17 7.79
C ARG A 179 51.81 -12.79 8.95
N GLY A 180 52.38 -12.74 10.18
CA GLY A 180 51.69 -13.18 11.38
C GLY A 180 50.48 -12.32 11.72
N ASN A 181 50.61 -11.00 11.61
CA ASN A 181 49.50 -10.07 11.80
C ASN A 181 48.41 -10.29 10.77
N ALA A 182 48.77 -10.51 9.49
CA ALA A 182 47.80 -10.83 8.44
C ALA A 182 47.00 -12.12 8.73
N TYR A 183 47.63 -13.11 9.36
CA TYR A 183 46.92 -14.32 9.80
C TYR A 183 45.89 -14.01 10.88
N VAL A 184 46.26 -13.23 11.89
CA VAL A 184 45.34 -12.83 12.97
C VAL A 184 44.19 -12.02 12.44
N ASP A 185 44.46 -11.02 11.58
CA ASP A 185 43.45 -10.17 10.95
C ASP A 185 42.43 -11.00 10.14
N VAL A 186 42.92 -11.96 9.34
CA VAL A 186 42.04 -12.85 8.55
C VAL A 186 41.18 -13.70 9.46
N PHE A 187 41.77 -14.26 10.52
CA PHE A 187 41.06 -15.09 11.47
C PHE A 187 39.94 -14.29 12.16
N ASP A 188 40.26 -13.12 12.69
CA ASP A 188 39.30 -12.26 13.42
C ASP A 188 38.19 -11.76 12.48
N MET A 189 38.54 -11.30 11.27
CA MET A 189 37.55 -10.83 10.28
C MET A 189 36.66 -11.98 9.79
N THR A 190 37.21 -13.16 9.55
CA THR A 190 36.46 -14.32 9.10
C THR A 190 35.50 -14.80 10.19
N PHE A 191 35.98 -14.91 11.42
CA PHE A 191 35.15 -15.30 12.55
C PHE A 191 34.07 -14.26 12.84
N GLY A 192 34.40 -12.98 12.75
CA GLY A 192 33.45 -11.89 12.87
C GLY A 192 32.34 -11.93 11.82
N ALA A 193 32.72 -12.15 10.54
CA ALA A 193 31.78 -12.27 9.43
C ALA A 193 30.86 -13.50 9.56
N ILE A 194 31.42 -14.66 9.95
CA ILE A 194 30.64 -15.90 10.16
C ILE A 194 29.68 -15.71 11.35
N ALA A 195 30.14 -15.12 12.45
CA ALA A 195 29.31 -14.87 13.62
C ALA A 195 28.16 -13.87 13.33
N ALA A 196 28.43 -12.82 12.55
CA ALA A 196 27.43 -11.87 12.12
C ALA A 196 26.38 -12.53 11.18
N ALA A 197 26.84 -13.36 10.23
CA ALA A 197 25.95 -14.10 9.35
C ALA A 197 25.10 -15.14 10.11
N GLY A 198 25.65 -15.77 11.14
CA GLY A 198 24.90 -16.67 12.03
C GLY A 198 23.85 -15.96 12.87
N LYS A 199 24.19 -14.79 13.44
CA LYS A 199 23.23 -13.96 14.21
C LYS A 199 22.08 -13.45 13.35
N SER A 200 22.33 -13.14 12.09
CA SER A 200 21.30 -12.72 11.13
C SER A 200 20.48 -13.89 10.56
N GLY A 201 20.78 -15.15 10.92
CA GLY A 201 20.08 -16.32 10.42
C GLY A 201 20.43 -16.70 8.97
N TYR A 202 21.42 -16.05 8.36
CA TYR A 202 21.88 -16.33 6.99
C TYR A 202 22.75 -17.59 6.88
N ILE A 203 23.37 -18.00 7.96
CA ILE A 203 24.15 -19.24 8.05
C ILE A 203 23.62 -20.04 9.24
N ASP A 204 23.29 -21.31 9.03
CA ASP A 204 22.89 -22.21 10.09
C ASP A 204 24.11 -22.64 10.93
N SER A 205 23.84 -23.25 12.08
CA SER A 205 24.90 -23.72 12.98
C SER A 205 25.85 -24.75 12.33
N LYS A 206 25.37 -25.52 11.33
CA LYS A 206 26.19 -26.46 10.58
C LYS A 206 27.09 -25.74 9.56
N GLY A 207 26.54 -24.68 8.91
CA GLY A 207 27.30 -23.84 7.98
C GLY A 207 28.41 -23.03 8.68
N MET A 208 28.20 -22.65 9.94
CA MET A 208 29.25 -21.98 10.73
C MET A 208 30.43 -22.93 11.04
N GLY A 209 30.16 -24.18 11.39
CA GLY A 209 31.21 -25.17 11.70
C GLY A 209 32.01 -25.62 10.50
N ALA A 210 31.47 -25.58 9.28
CA ALA A 210 32.14 -25.99 8.05
C ALA A 210 33.14 -24.94 7.51
N ARG A 211 33.12 -23.69 8.03
CA ARG A 211 33.94 -22.58 7.55
C ARG A 211 34.95 -22.06 8.60
N ALA A 212 34.87 -22.56 9.84
CA ALA A 212 35.84 -22.36 10.90
C ALA A 212 36.92 -23.45 10.86
#